data_9d04d88bef06298a18c2350759e21e72
#
_entry.id   9d04d88bef06298a18c2350759e21e72
#
_cell.length_a   1.000
_cell.length_b   1.000
_cell.length_c   1.000
_cell.angle_alpha   90.00
_cell.angle_beta   90.00
_cell.angle_gamma   90.00
#
_symmetry.space_group_name_H-M   'P 1'
#
loop_
_entity.id
_entity.type
_entity.pdbx_description
1 polymer ?
#
loop_
_entity_poly.entity_id
_entity_poly.type
_entity_poly.pdbx_seq_one_letter_code
_entity_poly.pdbx_strand_id
1 'polypeptide(L)'
;MLACRPANLLINPQNRAMHLEEIKQALLASYRSDGGINHLDGVNLPSQESVKLLAADCMHLLFPGYFEESPLSEQELPNLVSTLLTRIDRRLVGDIEKCLSFAKIADAGQLARTQATAFLARLPELRKIIKTDVEAAYAGDPAARSVEEIILAYPCVLALSLQRLAHILYHLRVPLLPRMLTEYGHERTGCDIHPGAQLGSHFFIDHGTGVVIGETATVGDHVKLYQGVTLGAKSFEVDGEGLPIKGLKRHPNIGDHVTIYAHATILGGDTIIGAHSIIGSNVWLMKSIPNDSVAYFKGENIVIRSRRKKEALVGDSRSSHAHVDWEI
;
A
#
# COMPACT_ATOMS: atom_id res chain seq x y z
N MET A 1 -4.66 33.84 25.52
CA MET A 1 -4.01 34.61 24.46
C MET A 1 -2.59 34.94 24.89
N LEU A 2 -1.61 34.14 24.56
CA LEU A 2 -0.17 34.39 24.76
C LEU A 2 0.34 35.09 23.50
N ALA A 3 0.59 36.38 23.59
CA ALA A 3 1.15 37.18 22.50
C ALA A 3 2.60 36.77 22.25
N CYS A 4 2.85 36.13 21.09
CA CYS A 4 4.19 35.88 20.57
C CYS A 4 4.78 37.23 20.10
N ARG A 5 5.69 37.82 20.88
CA ARG A 5 6.50 38.97 20.42
C ARG A 5 7.60 38.42 19.50
N PRO A 6 7.81 38.97 18.31
CA PRO A 6 8.97 38.65 17.52
C PRO A 6 10.20 39.28 18.19
N ALA A 7 11.07 38.41 18.75
CA ALA A 7 12.40 38.85 19.15
C ALA A 7 13.27 39.00 17.91
N ASN A 8 13.62 40.23 17.55
CA ASN A 8 14.70 40.52 16.61
C ASN A 8 16.03 40.05 17.21
N LEU A 9 16.38 38.80 16.99
CA LEU A 9 17.66 38.21 17.34
C LEU A 9 18.63 38.43 16.15
N LEU A 10 19.27 39.61 16.10
CA LEU A 10 20.52 39.78 15.43
C LEU A 10 21.59 39.05 16.28
N ILE A 11 21.74 37.75 16.05
CA ILE A 11 22.72 36.92 16.78
C ILE A 11 24.09 37.23 16.21
N ASN A 12 24.95 37.87 17.02
CA ASN A 12 26.38 38.01 16.73
C ASN A 12 26.99 36.64 16.48
N PRO A 13 27.84 36.42 15.44
CA PRO A 13 28.44 35.13 15.11
C PRO A 13 29.11 34.41 16.28
N GLN A 14 29.75 35.14 17.20
CA GLN A 14 30.36 34.58 18.42
C GLN A 14 29.30 34.08 19.43
N ASN A 15 28.21 34.79 19.61
CA ASN A 15 27.11 34.37 20.46
C ASN A 15 26.39 33.16 19.85
N ARG A 16 26.34 33.06 18.51
CA ARG A 16 25.75 31.91 17.81
C ARG A 16 26.52 30.61 18.05
N ALA A 17 27.86 30.65 18.07
CA ALA A 17 28.68 29.48 18.33
C ALA A 17 28.52 28.96 19.77
N MET A 18 28.52 29.87 20.75
CA MET A 18 28.24 29.53 22.17
C MET A 18 26.85 28.93 22.36
N HIS A 19 25.85 29.53 21.72
CA HIS A 19 24.47 29.03 21.82
C HIS A 19 24.28 27.63 21.18
N LEU A 20 24.97 27.32 20.10
CA LEU A 20 24.96 26.00 19.50
C LEU A 20 25.61 24.94 20.40
N GLU A 21 26.69 25.29 21.13
CA GLU A 21 27.31 24.35 22.07
C GLU A 21 26.38 24.06 23.27
N GLU A 22 25.68 25.06 23.79
CA GLU A 22 24.69 24.90 24.85
C GLU A 22 23.52 23.99 24.38
N ILE A 23 23.00 24.20 23.15
CA ILE A 23 21.98 23.34 22.55
C ILE A 23 22.47 21.91 22.38
N LYS A 24 23.71 21.74 21.90
CA LYS A 24 24.34 20.41 21.77
C LYS A 24 24.40 19.68 23.11
N GLN A 25 24.85 20.36 24.18
CA GLN A 25 24.90 19.77 25.52
C GLN A 25 23.53 19.40 26.04
N ALA A 26 22.52 20.24 25.82
CA ALA A 26 21.13 19.95 26.18
C ALA A 26 20.60 18.73 25.43
N LEU A 27 20.86 18.61 24.11
CA LEU A 27 20.48 17.44 23.31
C LEU A 27 21.19 16.17 23.79
N LEU A 28 22.49 16.24 24.08
CA LEU A 28 23.24 15.10 24.62
C LEU A 28 22.74 14.67 26.02
N ALA A 29 22.28 15.59 26.82
CA ALA A 29 21.64 15.31 28.10
C ALA A 29 20.27 14.61 27.87
N SER A 30 19.42 15.16 26.98
CA SER A 30 18.13 14.55 26.61
C SER A 30 18.32 13.11 26.05
N TYR A 31 19.31 12.86 25.21
CA TYR A 31 19.58 11.49 24.70
C TYR A 31 19.91 10.48 25.82
N ARG A 32 20.42 10.95 26.97
CA ARG A 32 20.69 10.10 28.13
C ARG A 32 19.48 9.96 29.05
N SER A 33 18.70 11.02 29.25
CA SER A 33 17.54 11.03 30.16
C SER A 33 16.28 10.47 29.50
N ASP A 34 16.05 10.80 28.21
CA ASP A 34 14.80 10.52 27.50
C ASP A 34 15.04 9.39 26.49
N GLY A 35 15.30 8.19 27.02
CA GLY A 35 15.50 6.98 26.19
C GLY A 35 14.25 6.59 25.39
N GLY A 36 14.37 5.49 24.63
CA GLY A 36 13.24 4.89 23.91
C GLY A 36 13.08 5.31 22.44
N ILE A 37 13.63 6.47 22.04
CA ILE A 37 13.67 6.92 20.63
C ILE A 37 15.09 6.98 20.07
N ASN A 38 16.09 6.60 20.86
CA ASN A 38 17.47 6.48 20.45
C ASN A 38 17.78 5.05 19.97
N HIS A 39 18.59 4.93 18.95
CA HIS A 39 19.13 3.66 18.48
C HIS A 39 20.66 3.74 18.45
N LEU A 40 21.26 3.84 19.64
CA LEU A 40 22.71 3.96 19.85
C LEU A 40 23.28 2.58 20.17
N ASP A 41 24.49 2.30 19.68
CA ASP A 41 25.21 1.03 19.89
C ASP A 41 24.41 -0.23 19.50
N GLY A 42 23.33 -0.05 18.77
CA GLY A 42 22.47 -1.12 18.27
C GLY A 42 22.92 -1.68 16.91
N VAL A 43 22.23 -2.73 16.48
CA VAL A 43 22.41 -3.31 15.15
C VAL A 43 21.98 -2.28 14.09
N ASN A 44 22.78 -2.11 13.04
CA ASN A 44 22.43 -1.22 11.94
C ASN A 44 21.09 -1.65 11.28
N LEU A 45 20.20 -0.68 11.03
CA LEU A 45 18.90 -0.90 10.40
C LEU A 45 18.96 -0.56 8.90
N PRO A 46 18.04 -1.09 8.08
CA PRO A 46 17.90 -0.65 6.69
C PRO A 46 17.66 0.87 6.63
N SER A 47 18.30 1.53 5.68
CA SER A 47 18.09 2.97 5.48
C SER A 47 16.95 3.24 4.52
N GLN A 48 16.31 4.41 4.63
CA GLN A 48 15.31 4.90 3.67
C GLN A 48 15.87 4.89 2.23
N GLU A 49 17.14 5.30 2.06
CA GLU A 49 17.80 5.32 0.75
C GLU A 49 17.99 3.89 0.19
N SER A 50 18.28 2.89 1.04
CA SER A 50 18.38 1.50 0.61
C SER A 50 17.02 0.99 0.09
N VAL A 51 15.94 1.29 0.79
CA VAL A 51 14.56 0.92 0.38
C VAL A 51 14.18 1.58 -0.94
N LYS A 52 14.47 2.86 -1.11
CA LYS A 52 14.24 3.61 -2.35
C LYS A 52 14.98 2.99 -3.54
N LEU A 53 16.25 2.64 -3.37
CA LEU A 53 17.06 2.01 -4.42
C LEU A 53 16.59 0.58 -4.71
N LEU A 54 16.15 -0.17 -3.70
CA LEU A 54 15.54 -1.49 -3.91
C LEU A 54 14.25 -1.38 -4.73
N ALA A 55 13.38 -0.44 -4.37
CA ALA A 55 12.13 -0.18 -5.09
C ALA A 55 12.41 0.20 -6.56
N ALA A 56 13.34 1.11 -6.80
CA ALA A 56 13.72 1.54 -8.15
C ALA A 56 14.25 0.36 -8.98
N ASP A 57 15.21 -0.42 -8.47
CA ASP A 57 15.76 -1.57 -9.18
C ASP A 57 14.67 -2.63 -9.49
N CYS A 58 13.73 -2.85 -8.56
CA CYS A 58 12.60 -3.75 -8.80
C CYS A 58 11.66 -3.21 -9.88
N MET A 59 11.35 -1.90 -9.90
CA MET A 59 10.50 -1.31 -10.93
C MET A 59 11.13 -1.43 -12.33
N HIS A 60 12.43 -1.16 -12.47
CA HIS A 60 13.16 -1.40 -13.73
C HIS A 60 13.11 -2.87 -14.18
N LEU A 61 13.22 -3.80 -13.24
CA LEU A 61 13.16 -5.24 -13.55
C LEU A 61 11.75 -5.69 -13.95
N LEU A 62 10.71 -5.14 -13.32
CA LEU A 62 9.31 -5.46 -13.61
C LEU A 62 8.82 -4.86 -14.93
N PHE A 63 9.33 -3.68 -15.29
CA PHE A 63 8.91 -2.88 -16.45
C PHE A 63 10.14 -2.47 -17.30
N PRO A 64 10.86 -3.42 -17.91
CA PRO A 64 12.06 -3.10 -18.69
C PRO A 64 11.72 -2.20 -19.88
N GLY A 65 12.54 -1.18 -20.13
CA GLY A 65 12.37 -0.21 -21.20
C GLY A 65 11.48 1.00 -20.87
N TYR A 66 10.86 1.03 -19.68
CA TYR A 66 10.01 2.16 -19.29
C TYR A 66 10.72 3.25 -18.46
N PHE A 67 11.77 2.88 -17.73
CA PHE A 67 12.43 3.80 -16.78
C PHE A 67 13.92 4.05 -17.11
N GLU A 68 14.42 3.49 -18.19
CA GLU A 68 15.76 3.72 -18.69
C GLU A 68 15.88 5.09 -19.38
N GLU A 69 17.05 5.74 -19.25
CA GLU A 69 17.33 7.04 -19.89
C GLU A 69 17.50 6.92 -21.41
N SER A 70 17.79 5.73 -21.90
CA SER A 70 18.00 5.44 -23.32
C SER A 70 17.14 4.26 -23.75
N PRO A 71 16.76 4.17 -25.04
CA PRO A 71 16.01 3.02 -25.55
C PRO A 71 16.74 1.70 -25.27
N LEU A 72 16.02 0.72 -24.74
CA LEU A 72 16.52 -0.60 -24.42
C LEU A 72 16.28 -1.55 -25.61
N SER A 73 17.32 -2.13 -26.16
CA SER A 73 17.21 -3.17 -27.20
C SER A 73 17.03 -4.57 -26.59
N GLU A 74 16.48 -5.49 -27.37
CA GLU A 74 16.38 -6.90 -26.94
C GLU A 74 17.75 -7.55 -26.68
N GLN A 75 18.80 -7.09 -27.36
CA GLN A 75 20.16 -7.58 -27.18
C GLN A 75 20.78 -7.14 -25.85
N GLU A 76 20.39 -5.97 -25.34
CA GLU A 76 20.87 -5.42 -24.06
C GLU A 76 20.09 -5.96 -22.86
N LEU A 77 18.87 -6.44 -23.07
CA LEU A 77 17.98 -6.92 -22.01
C LEU A 77 18.61 -7.97 -21.07
N PRO A 78 19.34 -9.00 -21.56
CA PRO A 78 19.98 -9.98 -20.66
C PRO A 78 21.00 -9.34 -19.72
N ASN A 79 21.77 -8.37 -20.19
CA ASN A 79 22.76 -7.66 -19.39
C ASN A 79 22.11 -6.77 -18.34
N LEU A 80 21.04 -6.04 -18.70
CA LEU A 80 20.25 -5.24 -17.78
C LEU A 80 19.68 -6.13 -16.66
N VAL A 81 19.00 -7.21 -17.01
CA VAL A 81 18.40 -8.14 -16.06
C VAL A 81 19.45 -8.73 -15.10
N SER A 82 20.60 -9.18 -15.62
CA SER A 82 21.69 -9.71 -14.82
C SER A 82 22.22 -8.67 -13.82
N THR A 83 22.40 -7.43 -14.28
CA THR A 83 22.86 -6.32 -13.46
C THR A 83 21.87 -5.99 -12.35
N LEU A 84 20.58 -5.86 -12.69
CA LEU A 84 19.52 -5.56 -11.73
C LEU A 84 19.37 -6.68 -10.69
N LEU A 85 19.34 -7.94 -11.11
CA LEU A 85 19.26 -9.09 -10.20
C LEU A 85 20.43 -9.10 -9.21
N THR A 86 21.65 -8.84 -9.68
CA THR A 86 22.84 -8.78 -8.82
C THR A 86 22.74 -7.64 -7.80
N ARG A 87 22.26 -6.47 -8.22
CA ARG A 87 22.06 -5.32 -7.34
C ARG A 87 20.97 -5.56 -6.30
N ILE A 88 19.84 -6.09 -6.74
CA ILE A 88 18.68 -6.42 -5.87
C ILE A 88 19.10 -7.47 -4.86
N ASP A 89 19.72 -8.57 -5.29
CA ASP A 89 20.17 -9.66 -4.40
C ASP A 89 21.09 -9.14 -3.31
N ARG A 90 22.18 -8.45 -3.69
CA ARG A 90 23.14 -7.91 -2.72
C ARG A 90 22.49 -6.97 -1.71
N ARG A 91 21.61 -6.06 -2.17
CA ARG A 91 20.91 -5.10 -1.31
C ARG A 91 19.93 -5.82 -0.39
N LEU A 92 19.16 -6.72 -0.95
CA LEU A 92 18.13 -7.47 -0.23
C LEU A 92 18.73 -8.34 0.87
N VAL A 93 19.81 -9.09 0.57
CA VAL A 93 20.53 -9.87 1.57
C VAL A 93 21.02 -8.97 2.71
N GLY A 94 21.66 -7.84 2.40
CA GLY A 94 22.17 -6.94 3.43
C GLY A 94 21.07 -6.29 4.29
N ASP A 95 19.95 -5.89 3.70
CA ASP A 95 18.86 -5.27 4.45
C ASP A 95 18.05 -6.30 5.25
N ILE A 96 17.81 -7.50 4.71
CA ILE A 96 17.18 -8.61 5.46
C ILE A 96 18.05 -9.02 6.64
N GLU A 97 19.36 -9.15 6.46
CA GLU A 97 20.29 -9.52 7.55
C GLU A 97 20.22 -8.51 8.70
N LYS A 98 20.19 -7.20 8.40
CA LYS A 98 19.99 -6.17 9.42
C LYS A 98 18.66 -6.33 10.16
N CYS A 99 17.55 -6.56 9.43
CA CYS A 99 16.24 -6.75 10.02
C CYS A 99 16.19 -7.99 10.94
N LEU A 100 16.78 -9.11 10.51
CA LEU A 100 16.83 -10.34 11.27
C LEU A 100 17.70 -10.20 12.52
N SER A 101 18.86 -9.54 12.38
CA SER A 101 19.76 -9.25 13.50
C SER A 101 19.08 -8.32 14.52
N PHE A 102 18.36 -7.31 14.08
CA PHE A 102 17.55 -6.45 14.96
C PHE A 102 16.47 -7.26 15.72
N ALA A 103 15.83 -8.20 15.05
CA ALA A 103 14.86 -9.13 15.66
C ALA A 103 15.52 -10.24 16.50
N LYS A 104 16.84 -10.22 16.65
CA LYS A 104 17.64 -11.21 17.39
C LYS A 104 17.44 -12.65 16.91
N ILE A 105 17.25 -12.83 15.61
CA ILE A 105 17.11 -14.14 14.97
C ILE A 105 18.49 -14.72 14.73
N ALA A 106 18.69 -15.97 15.18
CA ALA A 106 19.96 -16.68 14.97
C ALA A 106 20.22 -16.91 13.47
N ASP A 107 21.50 -17.02 13.10
CA ASP A 107 21.95 -17.27 11.73
C ASP A 107 21.40 -16.28 10.69
N ALA A 108 21.22 -15.01 11.12
CA ALA A 108 20.62 -13.96 10.30
C ALA A 108 21.18 -13.88 8.87
N GLY A 109 22.51 -14.00 8.71
CA GLY A 109 23.15 -13.95 7.40
C GLY A 109 22.80 -15.12 6.47
N GLN A 110 22.69 -16.34 7.00
CA GLN A 110 22.27 -17.51 6.20
C GLN A 110 20.78 -17.43 5.85
N LEU A 111 19.96 -17.07 6.82
CA LEU A 111 18.51 -16.91 6.60
C LEU A 111 18.22 -15.77 5.61
N ALA A 112 18.95 -14.65 5.68
CA ALA A 112 18.82 -13.55 4.73
C ALA A 112 19.08 -13.99 3.28
N ARG A 113 20.13 -14.76 3.05
CA ARG A 113 20.41 -15.31 1.70
C ARG A 113 19.28 -16.22 1.22
N THR A 114 18.78 -17.10 2.10
CA THR A 114 17.66 -18.00 1.76
C THR A 114 16.39 -17.20 1.41
N GLN A 115 16.04 -16.18 2.22
CA GLN A 115 14.86 -15.35 1.99
C GLN A 115 15.02 -14.48 0.75
N ALA A 116 16.20 -13.91 0.47
CA ALA A 116 16.47 -13.15 -0.74
C ALA A 116 16.32 -14.04 -2.00
N THR A 117 16.87 -15.24 -1.98
CA THR A 117 16.72 -16.19 -3.08
C THR A 117 15.25 -16.56 -3.29
N ALA A 118 14.51 -16.84 -2.22
CA ALA A 118 13.07 -17.15 -2.29
C ALA A 118 12.24 -15.98 -2.82
N PHE A 119 12.59 -14.74 -2.47
CA PHE A 119 11.97 -13.54 -3.03
C PHE A 119 12.23 -13.42 -4.52
N LEU A 120 13.48 -13.53 -4.97
CA LEU A 120 13.85 -13.42 -6.39
C LEU A 120 13.16 -14.48 -7.24
N ALA A 121 13.02 -15.70 -6.73
CA ALA A 121 12.32 -16.79 -7.42
C ALA A 121 10.83 -16.50 -7.67
N ARG A 122 10.21 -15.57 -6.93
CA ARG A 122 8.80 -15.19 -7.11
C ARG A 122 8.59 -14.08 -8.15
N LEU A 123 9.64 -13.37 -8.56
CA LEU A 123 9.49 -12.21 -9.45
C LEU A 123 8.87 -12.53 -10.83
N PRO A 124 9.17 -13.67 -11.50
CA PRO A 124 8.52 -13.97 -12.76
C PRO A 124 7.00 -14.14 -12.64
N GLU A 125 6.53 -14.79 -11.58
CA GLU A 125 5.09 -14.97 -11.34
C GLU A 125 4.44 -13.66 -10.90
N LEU A 126 5.11 -12.90 -10.04
CA LEU A 126 4.66 -11.57 -9.62
C LEU A 126 4.45 -10.66 -10.84
N ARG A 127 5.36 -10.68 -11.81
CA ARG A 127 5.25 -9.87 -13.03
C ARG A 127 3.99 -10.20 -13.84
N LYS A 128 3.54 -11.46 -13.85
CA LYS A 128 2.28 -11.85 -14.50
C LYS A 128 1.07 -11.22 -13.80
N ILE A 129 1.06 -11.22 -12.45
CA ILE A 129 -0.02 -10.59 -11.67
C ILE A 129 -0.03 -9.08 -11.89
N ILE A 130 1.12 -8.41 -11.83
CA ILE A 130 1.22 -6.96 -12.08
C ILE A 130 0.72 -6.59 -13.48
N LYS A 131 1.00 -7.42 -14.49
CA LYS A 131 0.45 -7.23 -15.84
C LYS A 131 -1.09 -7.15 -15.81
N THR A 132 -1.75 -8.02 -15.03
CA THR A 132 -3.21 -8.00 -14.92
C THR A 132 -3.74 -6.72 -14.25
N ASP A 133 -2.98 -6.15 -13.30
CA ASP A 133 -3.36 -4.88 -12.68
C ASP A 133 -3.25 -3.70 -13.66
N VAL A 134 -2.22 -3.70 -14.52
CA VAL A 134 -2.08 -2.72 -15.60
C VAL A 134 -3.22 -2.85 -16.62
N GLU A 135 -3.57 -4.08 -17.01
CA GLU A 135 -4.70 -4.36 -17.90
C GLU A 135 -6.04 -3.87 -17.30
N ALA A 136 -6.23 -4.09 -15.99
CA ALA A 136 -7.42 -3.62 -15.27
C ALA A 136 -7.48 -2.09 -15.20
N ALA A 137 -6.36 -1.42 -15.02
CA ALA A 137 -6.30 0.03 -15.01
C ALA A 137 -6.64 0.60 -16.40
N TYR A 138 -6.07 0.03 -17.46
CA TYR A 138 -6.37 0.44 -18.84
C TYR A 138 -7.85 0.22 -19.21
N ALA A 139 -8.41 -0.91 -18.82
CA ALA A 139 -9.83 -1.22 -19.08
C ALA A 139 -10.79 -0.43 -18.18
N GLY A 140 -10.34 -0.02 -17.00
CA GLY A 140 -11.17 0.60 -15.97
C GLY A 140 -11.22 2.13 -16.00
N ASP A 141 -10.30 2.79 -16.71
CA ASP A 141 -10.26 4.25 -16.85
C ASP A 141 -10.48 4.65 -18.32
N PRO A 142 -11.64 5.26 -18.66
CA PRO A 142 -11.90 5.73 -20.03
C PRO A 142 -10.97 6.86 -20.50
N ALA A 143 -10.25 7.53 -19.60
CA ALA A 143 -9.27 8.55 -19.93
C ALA A 143 -7.92 7.98 -20.37
N ALA A 144 -7.60 6.72 -20.02
CA ALA A 144 -6.35 6.07 -20.38
C ALA A 144 -6.25 5.82 -21.90
N ARG A 145 -5.20 6.32 -22.53
CA ARG A 145 -5.00 6.22 -23.98
C ARG A 145 -4.11 5.05 -24.39
N SER A 146 -3.23 4.59 -23.51
CA SER A 146 -2.34 3.48 -23.77
C SER A 146 -1.89 2.78 -22.47
N VAL A 147 -1.37 1.58 -22.61
CA VAL A 147 -0.75 0.82 -21.51
C VAL A 147 0.51 1.53 -21.01
N GLU A 148 1.25 2.17 -21.90
CA GLU A 148 2.44 2.94 -21.58
C GLU A 148 2.10 4.12 -20.66
N GLU A 149 0.99 4.82 -20.93
CA GLU A 149 0.50 5.90 -20.06
C GLU A 149 0.18 5.37 -18.65
N ILE A 150 -0.46 4.24 -18.55
CA ILE A 150 -0.75 3.59 -17.25
C ILE A 150 0.55 3.30 -16.49
N ILE A 151 1.53 2.66 -17.14
CA ILE A 151 2.79 2.28 -16.50
C ILE A 151 3.60 3.50 -16.05
N LEU A 152 3.65 4.54 -16.88
CA LEU A 152 4.49 5.72 -16.63
C LEU A 152 3.85 6.75 -15.70
N ALA A 153 2.53 6.87 -15.70
CA ALA A 153 1.85 8.01 -15.06
C ALA A 153 0.94 7.64 -13.89
N TYR A 154 0.39 6.41 -13.83
CA TYR A 154 -0.62 6.09 -12.84
C TYR A 154 0.00 5.68 -11.49
N PRO A 155 -0.33 6.38 -10.40
CA PRO A 155 0.20 6.07 -9.07
C PRO A 155 -0.10 4.64 -8.61
N CYS A 156 -1.22 4.07 -9.04
CA CYS A 156 -1.62 2.71 -8.66
C CYS A 156 -0.61 1.65 -9.10
N VAL A 157 0.06 1.82 -10.24
CA VAL A 157 1.07 0.87 -10.72
C VAL A 157 2.24 0.79 -9.74
N LEU A 158 2.72 1.94 -9.26
CA LEU A 158 3.77 1.98 -8.24
C LEU A 158 3.28 1.41 -6.91
N ALA A 159 2.10 1.84 -6.43
CA ALA A 159 1.54 1.39 -5.16
C ALA A 159 1.34 -0.13 -5.12
N LEU A 160 0.73 -0.70 -6.15
CA LEU A 160 0.45 -2.13 -6.24
C LEU A 160 1.72 -2.95 -6.45
N SER A 161 2.65 -2.51 -7.31
CA SER A 161 3.93 -3.18 -7.50
C SER A 161 4.72 -3.28 -6.20
N LEU A 162 4.83 -2.19 -5.44
CA LEU A 162 5.54 -2.17 -4.16
C LEU A 162 4.83 -2.98 -3.09
N GLN A 163 3.49 -2.93 -3.03
CA GLN A 163 2.72 -3.75 -2.10
C GLN A 163 2.93 -5.23 -2.38
N ARG A 164 2.85 -5.68 -3.63
CA ARG A 164 3.02 -7.08 -4.00
C ARG A 164 4.44 -7.59 -3.74
N LEU A 165 5.46 -6.76 -3.99
CA LEU A 165 6.85 -7.06 -3.60
C LEU A 165 6.99 -7.20 -2.07
N ALA A 166 6.44 -6.25 -1.33
CA ALA A 166 6.44 -6.26 0.13
C ALA A 166 5.65 -7.44 0.72
N HIS A 167 4.57 -7.84 0.07
CA HIS A 167 3.76 -9.01 0.44
C HIS A 167 4.56 -10.31 0.39
N ILE A 168 5.42 -10.49 -0.63
CA ILE A 168 6.33 -11.64 -0.68
C ILE A 168 7.25 -11.64 0.54
N LEU A 169 7.89 -10.51 0.86
CA LEU A 169 8.78 -10.40 2.02
C LEU A 169 8.04 -10.61 3.35
N TYR A 170 6.79 -10.13 3.44
CA TYR A 170 5.93 -10.32 4.60
C TYR A 170 5.65 -11.82 4.84
N HIS A 171 5.31 -12.57 3.80
CA HIS A 171 5.10 -14.01 3.88
C HIS A 171 6.39 -14.81 4.15
N LEU A 172 7.52 -14.31 3.72
CA LEU A 172 8.83 -14.83 4.08
C LEU A 172 9.22 -14.49 5.54
N ARG A 173 8.36 -13.78 6.29
CA ARG A 173 8.60 -13.38 7.68
C ARG A 173 9.80 -12.47 7.86
N VAL A 174 10.13 -11.66 6.86
CA VAL A 174 11.16 -10.61 6.99
C VAL A 174 10.60 -9.50 7.88
N PRO A 175 11.28 -9.15 8.98
CA PRO A 175 10.85 -8.04 9.83
C PRO A 175 11.09 -6.68 9.16
N LEU A 176 10.38 -5.64 9.54
CA LEU A 176 10.55 -4.23 9.17
C LEU A 176 10.50 -3.92 7.66
N LEU A 177 11.35 -4.56 6.86
CA LEU A 177 11.56 -4.22 5.45
C LEU A 177 10.26 -4.22 4.61
N PRO A 178 9.33 -5.18 4.77
CA PRO A 178 8.05 -5.14 4.05
C PRO A 178 7.27 -3.86 4.32
N ARG A 179 7.20 -3.44 5.59
CA ARG A 179 6.49 -2.20 5.96
C ARG A 179 7.22 -0.97 5.43
N MET A 180 8.55 -0.91 5.51
CA MET A 180 9.32 0.20 4.96
C MET A 180 9.09 0.37 3.45
N LEU A 181 8.95 -0.75 2.72
CA LEU A 181 8.71 -0.72 1.28
C LEU A 181 7.29 -0.21 0.95
N THR A 182 6.26 -0.62 1.69
CA THR A 182 4.91 -0.10 1.49
C THR A 182 4.77 1.36 1.93
N GLU A 183 5.45 1.79 2.99
CA GLU A 183 5.47 3.21 3.39
C GLU A 183 6.17 4.10 2.34
N TYR A 184 7.22 3.61 1.70
CA TYR A 184 7.82 4.31 0.56
C TYR A 184 6.81 4.47 -0.60
N GLY A 185 5.99 3.45 -0.85
CA GLY A 185 4.88 3.53 -1.82
C GLY A 185 3.81 4.53 -1.38
N HIS A 186 3.41 4.48 -0.12
CA HIS A 186 2.42 5.37 0.48
C HIS A 186 2.83 6.85 0.37
N GLU A 187 4.07 7.19 0.74
CA GLU A 187 4.61 8.56 0.61
C GLU A 187 4.48 9.11 -0.80
N ARG A 188 4.70 8.27 -1.82
CA ARG A 188 4.73 8.70 -3.22
C ARG A 188 3.38 8.70 -3.91
N THR A 189 2.44 7.90 -3.44
CA THR A 189 1.16 7.64 -4.13
C THR A 189 -0.07 8.07 -3.35
N GLY A 190 0.08 8.27 -2.04
CA GLY A 190 -1.05 8.48 -1.13
C GLY A 190 -1.88 7.23 -0.85
N CYS A 191 -1.44 6.04 -1.30
CA CYS A 191 -2.10 4.75 -1.04
C CYS A 191 -1.40 4.02 0.12
N ASP A 192 -2.04 3.92 1.29
CA ASP A 192 -1.55 3.13 2.42
C ASP A 192 -2.07 1.69 2.34
N ILE A 193 -1.26 0.79 1.79
CA ILE A 193 -1.63 -0.62 1.67
C ILE A 193 -0.66 -1.46 2.51
N HIS A 194 -1.17 -2.09 3.57
CA HIS A 194 -0.33 -2.91 4.43
C HIS A 194 0.24 -4.13 3.67
N PRO A 195 1.51 -4.52 3.88
CA PRO A 195 2.11 -5.66 3.17
C PRO A 195 1.42 -7.00 3.46
N GLY A 196 0.70 -7.13 4.57
CA GLY A 196 -0.10 -8.30 4.91
C GLY A 196 -1.43 -8.42 4.17
N ALA A 197 -1.93 -7.34 3.55
CA ALA A 197 -3.17 -7.36 2.78
C ALA A 197 -3.06 -8.33 1.60
N GLN A 198 -4.09 -9.16 1.41
CA GLN A 198 -4.18 -10.11 0.30
C GLN A 198 -4.98 -9.47 -0.84
N LEU A 199 -4.34 -9.29 -1.98
CA LEU A 199 -4.94 -8.67 -3.16
C LEU A 199 -4.98 -9.68 -4.31
N GLY A 200 -6.16 -9.90 -4.87
CA GLY A 200 -6.36 -10.71 -6.07
C GLY A 200 -5.73 -10.10 -7.32
N SER A 201 -5.97 -10.72 -8.46
CA SER A 201 -5.52 -10.26 -9.77
C SER A 201 -6.48 -9.19 -10.35
N HIS A 202 -6.03 -8.47 -11.39
CA HIS A 202 -6.82 -7.42 -12.03
C HIS A 202 -7.34 -6.36 -11.04
N PHE A 203 -6.51 -6.01 -10.06
CA PHE A 203 -6.86 -5.04 -9.05
C PHE A 203 -6.51 -3.63 -9.51
N PHE A 204 -7.49 -2.74 -9.52
CA PHE A 204 -7.30 -1.35 -9.95
C PHE A 204 -7.67 -0.36 -8.86
N ILE A 205 -6.80 0.60 -8.61
CA ILE A 205 -7.06 1.77 -7.75
C ILE A 205 -7.04 3.01 -8.64
N ASP A 206 -8.20 3.63 -8.78
CA ASP A 206 -8.36 4.86 -9.57
C ASP A 206 -8.10 6.08 -8.69
N HIS A 207 -7.31 7.04 -9.18
CA HIS A 207 -6.79 8.22 -8.45
C HIS A 207 -5.92 7.85 -7.24
N GLY A 208 -6.41 7.08 -6.31
CA GLY A 208 -5.71 6.40 -5.22
C GLY A 208 -5.48 7.22 -3.95
N THR A 209 -5.40 8.54 -4.02
CA THR A 209 -5.08 9.36 -2.84
C THR A 209 -6.01 9.08 -1.65
N GLY A 210 -5.43 8.70 -0.52
CA GLY A 210 -6.16 8.42 0.71
C GLY A 210 -6.81 7.03 0.78
N VAL A 211 -6.49 6.11 -0.14
CA VAL A 211 -6.87 4.70 0.00
C VAL A 211 -6.09 4.08 1.15
N VAL A 212 -6.80 3.38 2.04
CA VAL A 212 -6.22 2.63 3.15
C VAL A 212 -6.69 1.18 3.11
N ILE A 213 -5.76 0.23 3.03
CA ILE A 213 -6.04 -1.22 3.06
C ILE A 213 -5.25 -1.85 4.19
N GLY A 214 -5.96 -2.28 5.24
CA GLY A 214 -5.35 -2.80 6.47
C GLY A 214 -4.81 -4.22 6.35
N GLU A 215 -3.96 -4.60 7.29
CA GLU A 215 -3.12 -5.83 7.34
C GLU A 215 -3.86 -7.12 6.98
N THR A 216 -5.05 -7.32 7.52
CA THR A 216 -5.79 -8.58 7.39
C THR A 216 -6.95 -8.48 6.38
N ALA A 217 -6.97 -7.44 5.53
CA ALA A 217 -7.93 -7.33 4.45
C ALA A 217 -7.68 -8.43 3.40
N THR A 218 -8.77 -8.96 2.85
CA THR A 218 -8.73 -9.86 1.70
C THR A 218 -9.57 -9.25 0.60
N VAL A 219 -9.00 -9.11 -0.58
CA VAL A 219 -9.63 -8.52 -1.75
C VAL A 219 -9.54 -9.53 -2.88
N GLY A 220 -10.69 -9.83 -3.50
CA GLY A 220 -10.80 -10.77 -4.62
C GLY A 220 -10.26 -10.22 -5.93
N ASP A 221 -10.55 -10.97 -7.00
CA ASP A 221 -10.14 -10.61 -8.36
C ASP A 221 -11.06 -9.54 -8.96
N HIS A 222 -10.51 -8.75 -9.90
CA HIS A 222 -11.27 -7.72 -10.64
C HIS A 222 -11.95 -6.67 -9.76
N VAL A 223 -11.34 -6.32 -8.63
CA VAL A 223 -11.88 -5.28 -7.74
C VAL A 223 -11.36 -3.92 -8.16
N LYS A 224 -12.25 -2.92 -8.19
CA LYS A 224 -11.92 -1.52 -8.45
C LYS A 224 -12.19 -0.66 -7.21
N LEU A 225 -11.21 0.12 -6.78
CA LEU A 225 -11.32 1.12 -5.72
C LEU A 225 -11.08 2.52 -6.28
N TYR A 226 -11.79 3.48 -5.72
CA TYR A 226 -11.55 4.90 -5.96
C TYR A 226 -10.83 5.55 -4.78
N GLN A 227 -10.42 6.81 -4.94
CA GLN A 227 -9.71 7.56 -3.91
C GLN A 227 -10.45 7.58 -2.57
N GLY A 228 -9.70 7.63 -1.47
CA GLY A 228 -10.21 7.75 -0.11
C GLY A 228 -10.96 6.53 0.43
N VAL A 229 -10.99 5.40 -0.30
CA VAL A 229 -11.59 4.16 0.20
C VAL A 229 -10.78 3.62 1.37
N THR A 230 -11.48 3.23 2.45
CA THR A 230 -10.87 2.62 3.62
C THR A 230 -11.40 1.21 3.87
N LEU A 231 -10.50 0.21 3.84
CA LEU A 231 -10.75 -1.15 4.29
C LEU A 231 -10.10 -1.32 5.67
N GLY A 232 -10.83 -0.95 6.74
CA GLY A 232 -10.29 -0.72 8.08
C GLY A 232 -10.77 -1.70 9.14
N ALA A 233 -10.24 -1.53 10.36
CA ALA A 233 -10.69 -2.25 11.54
C ALA A 233 -11.87 -1.50 12.20
N LYS A 234 -12.83 -2.25 12.73
CA LYS A 234 -13.96 -1.71 13.50
C LYS A 234 -13.56 -1.36 14.93
N SER A 235 -12.74 -2.22 15.53
CA SER A 235 -12.24 -2.11 16.89
C SER A 235 -10.98 -2.95 17.03
N PHE A 236 -10.26 -2.76 18.13
CA PHE A 236 -9.10 -3.56 18.49
C PHE A 236 -9.39 -4.27 19.80
N GLU A 237 -9.08 -5.57 19.86
CA GLU A 237 -9.01 -6.28 21.13
C GLU A 237 -7.75 -5.82 21.86
N VAL A 238 -7.85 -5.62 23.16
CA VAL A 238 -6.74 -5.22 24.02
C VAL A 238 -6.44 -6.32 25.04
N ASP A 239 -5.19 -6.44 25.41
CA ASP A 239 -4.73 -7.34 26.48
C ASP A 239 -5.00 -6.74 27.88
N GLY A 240 -4.56 -7.46 28.93
CA GLY A 240 -4.73 -7.03 30.31
C GLY A 240 -3.98 -5.73 30.68
N GLU A 241 -3.08 -5.23 29.83
CA GLU A 241 -2.33 -4.00 29.99
C GLU A 241 -2.91 -2.85 29.12
N GLY A 242 -3.98 -3.12 28.37
CA GLY A 242 -4.63 -2.16 27.48
C GLY A 242 -3.94 -2.01 26.12
N LEU A 243 -3.00 -2.88 25.76
CA LEU A 243 -2.29 -2.85 24.49
C LEU A 243 -3.05 -3.64 23.43
N PRO A 244 -3.09 -3.19 22.15
CA PRO A 244 -3.76 -3.91 21.09
C PRO A 244 -3.16 -5.29 20.84
N ILE A 245 -4.00 -6.35 20.86
CA ILE A 245 -3.61 -7.71 20.50
C ILE A 245 -3.34 -7.73 18.99
N LYS A 246 -2.13 -8.15 18.62
CA LYS A 246 -1.66 -8.13 17.23
C LYS A 246 -1.97 -9.45 16.52
N GLY A 247 -2.07 -9.37 15.17
CA GLY A 247 -2.24 -10.56 14.31
C GLY A 247 -3.68 -11.07 14.18
N LEU A 248 -4.66 -10.53 14.91
CA LEU A 248 -6.06 -10.93 14.78
C LEU A 248 -6.69 -10.39 13.49
N LYS A 249 -7.61 -11.17 12.92
CA LYS A 249 -8.43 -10.75 11.77
C LYS A 249 -9.32 -9.58 12.19
N ARG A 250 -9.14 -8.41 11.54
CA ARG A 250 -9.82 -7.15 11.90
C ARG A 250 -10.25 -6.30 10.72
N HIS A 251 -9.88 -6.68 9.49
CA HIS A 251 -10.20 -5.94 8.26
C HIS A 251 -11.12 -6.75 7.36
N PRO A 252 -11.96 -6.11 6.52
CA PRO A 252 -13.01 -6.77 5.75
C PRO A 252 -12.49 -7.72 4.67
N ASN A 253 -13.44 -8.53 4.16
CA ASN A 253 -13.25 -9.38 2.99
C ASN A 253 -14.09 -8.81 1.84
N ILE A 254 -13.46 -8.59 0.70
CA ILE A 254 -14.09 -8.07 -0.52
C ILE A 254 -14.10 -9.18 -1.54
N GLY A 255 -15.26 -9.52 -2.07
CA GLY A 255 -15.43 -10.53 -3.12
C GLY A 255 -14.96 -10.04 -4.48
N ASP A 256 -15.03 -10.95 -5.47
CA ASP A 256 -14.62 -10.67 -6.84
C ASP A 256 -15.56 -9.65 -7.52
N HIS A 257 -15.01 -8.90 -8.48
CA HIS A 257 -15.78 -7.96 -9.31
C HIS A 257 -16.52 -6.88 -8.50
N VAL A 258 -16.03 -6.52 -7.33
CA VAL A 258 -16.59 -5.44 -6.51
C VAL A 258 -16.02 -4.10 -6.94
N THR A 259 -16.90 -3.09 -7.06
CA THR A 259 -16.50 -1.69 -7.25
C THR A 259 -16.83 -0.89 -6.00
N ILE A 260 -15.84 -0.18 -5.45
CA ILE A 260 -16.00 0.66 -4.25
C ILE A 260 -15.66 2.10 -4.62
N TYR A 261 -16.68 2.94 -4.63
CA TYR A 261 -16.55 4.35 -5.00
C TYR A 261 -15.93 5.20 -3.89
N ALA A 262 -15.57 6.42 -4.28
CA ALA A 262 -14.77 7.34 -3.50
C ALA A 262 -15.24 7.52 -2.06
N HIS A 263 -14.26 7.53 -1.14
CA HIS A 263 -14.47 7.80 0.29
C HIS A 263 -15.40 6.82 1.02
N ALA A 264 -15.71 5.66 0.42
CA ALA A 264 -16.43 4.63 1.15
C ALA A 264 -15.53 4.01 2.22
N THR A 265 -16.10 3.75 3.40
CA THR A 265 -15.41 3.15 4.55
C THR A 265 -16.06 1.84 4.91
N ILE A 266 -15.30 0.74 4.86
CA ILE A 266 -15.74 -0.61 5.17
C ILE A 266 -14.90 -1.14 6.31
N LEU A 267 -15.54 -1.50 7.43
CA LEU A 267 -14.85 -1.84 8.67
C LEU A 267 -15.25 -3.23 9.19
N GLY A 268 -14.28 -3.92 9.78
CA GLY A 268 -14.47 -5.13 10.59
C GLY A 268 -14.03 -6.42 9.90
N GLY A 269 -13.40 -7.30 10.67
CA GLY A 269 -12.85 -8.57 10.19
C GLY A 269 -13.90 -9.61 9.78
N ASP A 270 -15.09 -9.47 10.28
CA ASP A 270 -16.29 -10.26 9.98
C ASP A 270 -17.14 -9.69 8.82
N THR A 271 -16.83 -8.48 8.38
CA THR A 271 -17.52 -7.82 7.28
C THR A 271 -17.12 -8.43 5.92
N ILE A 272 -18.10 -8.89 5.17
CA ILE A 272 -17.94 -9.47 3.84
C ILE A 272 -18.75 -8.65 2.84
N ILE A 273 -18.10 -8.15 1.81
CA ILE A 273 -18.75 -7.55 0.65
C ILE A 273 -18.85 -8.62 -0.42
N GLY A 274 -20.08 -9.04 -0.72
CA GLY A 274 -20.35 -10.11 -1.69
C GLY A 274 -19.90 -9.74 -3.10
N ALA A 275 -19.51 -10.74 -3.89
CA ALA A 275 -19.04 -10.56 -5.26
C ALA A 275 -20.04 -9.81 -6.14
N HIS A 276 -19.54 -9.14 -7.19
CA HIS A 276 -20.33 -8.35 -8.16
C HIS A 276 -21.15 -7.20 -7.54
N SER A 277 -20.73 -6.73 -6.36
CA SER A 277 -21.40 -5.65 -5.65
C SER A 277 -20.79 -4.29 -5.94
N ILE A 278 -21.60 -3.25 -5.76
CA ILE A 278 -21.18 -1.85 -5.90
C ILE A 278 -21.41 -1.14 -4.56
N ILE A 279 -20.37 -0.46 -4.06
CA ILE A 279 -20.48 0.41 -2.89
C ILE A 279 -20.36 1.85 -3.37
N GLY A 280 -21.42 2.63 -3.15
CA GLY A 280 -21.47 4.04 -3.52
C GLY A 280 -20.52 4.92 -2.71
N SER A 281 -20.26 6.11 -3.20
CA SER A 281 -19.39 7.09 -2.54
C SER A 281 -19.86 7.44 -1.13
N ASN A 282 -18.91 7.66 -0.23
CA ASN A 282 -19.13 8.05 1.17
C ASN A 282 -19.95 7.05 2.01
N VAL A 283 -20.16 5.84 1.53
CA VAL A 283 -20.89 4.81 2.27
C VAL A 283 -20.03 4.29 3.43
N TRP A 284 -20.64 4.22 4.63
CA TRP A 284 -20.02 3.65 5.82
C TRP A 284 -20.65 2.30 6.14
N LEU A 285 -19.89 1.22 6.00
CA LEU A 285 -20.36 -0.16 6.22
C LEU A 285 -19.57 -0.84 7.35
N MET A 286 -20.32 -1.45 8.27
CA MET A 286 -19.82 -2.32 9.33
C MET A 286 -20.56 -3.67 9.34
N LYS A 287 -21.28 -4.00 8.27
CA LYS A 287 -22.06 -5.23 8.11
C LYS A 287 -21.86 -5.78 6.71
N SER A 288 -21.90 -7.10 6.62
CA SER A 288 -21.83 -7.81 5.34
C SER A 288 -23.00 -7.49 4.43
N ILE A 289 -22.76 -7.51 3.13
CA ILE A 289 -23.78 -7.45 2.09
C ILE A 289 -23.67 -8.68 1.18
N PRO A 290 -24.80 -9.21 0.66
CA PRO A 290 -24.77 -10.37 -0.23
C PRO A 290 -24.17 -10.03 -1.59
N ASN A 291 -23.90 -11.07 -2.39
CA ASN A 291 -23.50 -10.90 -3.79
C ASN A 291 -24.54 -10.10 -4.58
N ASP A 292 -24.10 -9.53 -5.71
CA ASP A 292 -24.94 -8.79 -6.65
C ASP A 292 -25.74 -7.64 -6.01
N SER A 293 -25.14 -6.94 -5.05
CA SER A 293 -25.78 -5.86 -4.29
C SER A 293 -25.25 -4.49 -4.68
N VAL A 294 -26.09 -3.47 -4.49
CA VAL A 294 -25.70 -2.06 -4.56
C VAL A 294 -26.00 -1.42 -3.21
N ALA A 295 -24.98 -0.86 -2.56
CA ALA A 295 -25.11 -0.10 -1.32
C ALA A 295 -24.85 1.38 -1.59
N TYR A 296 -25.81 2.25 -1.31
CA TYR A 296 -25.69 3.69 -1.53
C TYR A 296 -26.59 4.46 -0.55
N PHE A 297 -26.30 5.75 -0.38
CA PHE A 297 -27.17 6.63 0.38
C PHE A 297 -28.38 7.08 -0.46
N LYS A 298 -29.56 7.02 0.15
CA LYS A 298 -30.76 7.66 -0.40
C LYS A 298 -31.31 8.65 0.62
N GLY A 299 -30.99 9.90 0.45
CA GLY A 299 -31.26 10.91 1.47
C GLY A 299 -30.43 10.64 2.73
N GLU A 300 -31.05 10.50 3.89
CA GLU A 300 -30.37 10.21 5.16
C GLU A 300 -30.11 8.72 5.41
N ASN A 301 -30.59 7.81 4.54
CA ASN A 301 -30.53 6.36 4.77
C ASN A 301 -29.75 5.62 3.67
N ILE A 302 -28.97 4.59 4.08
CA ILE A 302 -28.33 3.66 3.15
C ILE A 302 -29.41 2.73 2.57
N VAL A 303 -29.46 2.61 1.24
CA VAL A 303 -30.33 1.67 0.54
C VAL A 303 -29.47 0.55 -0.06
N ILE A 304 -29.80 -0.69 0.24
CA ILE A 304 -29.18 -1.89 -0.33
C ILE A 304 -30.19 -2.54 -1.28
N ARG A 305 -29.79 -2.71 -2.56
CA ARG A 305 -30.59 -3.38 -3.58
C ARG A 305 -29.82 -4.54 -4.19
N SER A 306 -30.54 -5.62 -4.54
CA SER A 306 -29.97 -6.68 -5.36
C SER A 306 -29.78 -6.19 -6.80
N ARG A 307 -28.63 -6.54 -7.41
CA ARG A 307 -28.34 -6.29 -8.84
C ARG A 307 -28.95 -7.34 -9.75
N ARG A 308 -29.42 -8.48 -9.22
CA ARG A 308 -30.07 -9.50 -10.06
C ARG A 308 -31.28 -8.88 -10.72
N LYS A 309 -31.32 -8.89 -12.07
CA LYS A 309 -32.53 -8.54 -12.83
C LYS A 309 -33.63 -9.43 -12.29
N LYS A 310 -34.75 -8.84 -11.83
CA LYS A 310 -36.01 -9.58 -11.75
C LYS A 310 -36.24 -10.12 -13.15
N GLU A 311 -36.32 -11.44 -13.29
CA GLU A 311 -36.92 -12.04 -14.48
C GLU A 311 -38.23 -11.32 -14.70
N ALA A 312 -38.40 -10.73 -15.87
CA ALA A 312 -39.57 -9.95 -16.21
C ALA A 312 -40.77 -10.86 -16.12
N LEU A 313 -41.60 -10.68 -15.10
CA LEU A 313 -42.99 -11.07 -15.20
C LEU A 313 -43.57 -10.25 -16.36
N VAL A 314 -43.95 -10.96 -17.40
CA VAL A 314 -44.60 -10.42 -18.59
C VAL A 314 -45.82 -9.61 -18.15
N GLY A 315 -45.82 -8.31 -18.41
CA GLY A 315 -46.97 -7.45 -18.34
C GLY A 315 -46.84 -6.27 -17.37
N ASP A 316 -46.13 -5.22 -17.75
CA ASP A 316 -46.70 -3.86 -17.82
C ASP A 316 -45.68 -2.88 -18.48
N SER A 317 -46.13 -2.25 -19.55
CA SER A 317 -45.42 -1.22 -20.29
C SER A 317 -45.55 0.09 -19.55
N ARG A 318 -44.46 0.59 -18.98
CA ARG A 318 -44.07 1.97 -18.67
C ARG A 318 -43.27 2.03 -17.36
N SER A 319 -41.96 1.85 -17.45
CA SER A 319 -41.04 2.49 -16.51
C SER A 319 -39.77 2.84 -17.24
N SER A 320 -39.49 4.13 -17.29
CA SER A 320 -38.30 4.74 -17.78
C SER A 320 -37.07 4.08 -17.16
N HIS A 321 -36.14 3.63 -18.00
CA HIS A 321 -34.83 3.18 -17.58
C HIS A 321 -34.07 4.41 -17.05
N ALA A 322 -33.99 4.53 -15.76
CA ALA A 322 -32.98 5.40 -15.15
C ALA A 322 -31.65 4.64 -15.22
N HIS A 323 -30.88 4.89 -16.27
CA HIS A 323 -29.44 4.68 -16.25
C HIS A 323 -28.90 5.60 -15.15
N VAL A 324 -28.38 5.01 -14.09
CA VAL A 324 -27.65 5.77 -13.10
C VAL A 324 -26.20 5.77 -13.60
N ASP A 325 -25.88 6.75 -14.42
CA ASP A 325 -24.51 7.07 -14.80
C ASP A 325 -23.86 7.73 -13.58
N TRP A 326 -22.92 7.03 -12.99
CA TRP A 326 -22.02 7.58 -11.97
C TRP A 326 -20.80 8.16 -12.69
N GLU A 327 -20.95 9.31 -13.31
CA GLU A 327 -19.80 10.13 -13.72
C GLU A 327 -19.36 10.99 -12.54
N ILE A 328 -18.04 11.00 -12.29
CA ILE A 328 -17.36 11.91 -11.35
C ILE A 328 -16.96 13.16 -12.14
#